data_ebf450b579b2a4dc1ffa0aa74875a459
#
_entry.id   ebf450b579b2a4dc1ffa0aa74875a459
#
_cell.length_a   1.000
_cell.length_b   1.000
_cell.length_c   1.000
_cell.angle_alpha   90.00
_cell.angle_beta   90.00
_cell.angle_gamma   90.00
#
_symmetry.space_group_name_H-M   'P 1'
#
loop_
_entity.id
_entity.type
_entity.pdbx_description
1 polymer ?
#
loop_
_entity_poly.entity_id
_entity_poly.type
_entity_poly.pdbx_seq_one_letter_code
_entity_poly.pdbx_strand_id
1 'polypeptide(L)'
;MVRVRLKRTGARNAACFRVVVMDQRSSRDGKAIEELGFYDPISKQEKVNVERADYWKSVGAQFTETVTDIVERVRAGKSLKDRERKPAMSKKAKAKAAAEAEAKAKAAEEAKAAAEAEAKAAEEAKAAEAAAPAAEAPQA
;
A
#
# COMPACT_ATOMS: atom_id res chain seq x y z
N MET A 1 -2.28 -19.70 -14.36
CA MET A 1 -2.39 -18.37 -13.71
C MET A 1 -1.61 -17.37 -14.53
N VAL A 2 -2.23 -16.26 -14.94
CA VAL A 2 -1.61 -15.24 -15.79
C VAL A 2 -0.86 -14.21 -14.94
N ARG A 3 0.35 -13.84 -15.39
CA ARG A 3 1.16 -12.80 -14.78
C ARG A 3 1.61 -11.75 -15.79
N VAL A 4 1.64 -10.51 -15.36
CA VAL A 4 2.25 -9.40 -16.10
C VAL A 4 3.63 -9.14 -15.52
N ARG A 5 4.65 -9.29 -16.35
CA ARG A 5 6.05 -9.19 -15.92
C ARG A 5 6.96 -8.62 -17.00
N LEU A 6 8.20 -8.37 -16.66
CA LEU A 6 9.22 -7.90 -17.58
C LEU A 6 9.93 -9.08 -18.26
N LYS A 7 9.98 -9.05 -19.59
CA LYS A 7 10.78 -9.91 -20.45
C LYS A 7 12.01 -9.14 -20.89
N ARG A 8 13.20 -9.70 -20.72
CA ARG A 8 14.42 -9.04 -21.18
C ARG A 8 14.62 -9.25 -22.67
N THR A 9 14.91 -8.16 -23.41
CA THR A 9 15.14 -8.18 -24.87
C THR A 9 16.45 -7.52 -25.28
N GLY A 10 17.12 -6.81 -24.39
CA GLY A 10 18.37 -6.09 -24.69
C GLY A 10 19.62 -6.97 -24.75
N ALA A 11 20.67 -6.42 -25.31
CA ALA A 11 22.00 -7.04 -25.39
C ALA A 11 22.74 -7.01 -24.04
N ARG A 12 23.97 -7.57 -24.02
CA ARG A 12 24.88 -7.43 -22.88
C ARG A 12 25.23 -5.95 -22.71
N ASN A 13 25.12 -5.40 -21.53
CA ASN A 13 25.31 -3.99 -21.18
C ASN A 13 24.25 -2.99 -21.71
N ALA A 14 23.27 -3.43 -22.53
CA ALA A 14 22.14 -2.64 -23.01
C ALA A 14 20.83 -3.34 -22.67
N ALA A 15 20.46 -3.32 -21.39
CA ALA A 15 19.28 -4.02 -20.93
C ALA A 15 18.01 -3.23 -21.27
N CYS A 16 17.22 -3.77 -22.19
CA CYS A 16 15.85 -3.33 -22.46
C CYS A 16 14.86 -4.40 -22.00
N PHE A 17 13.66 -3.99 -21.69
CA PHE A 17 12.62 -4.88 -21.21
C PHE A 17 11.31 -4.62 -21.95
N ARG A 18 10.56 -5.68 -22.17
CA ARG A 18 9.16 -5.59 -22.60
C ARG A 18 8.24 -5.95 -21.46
N VAL A 19 7.17 -5.20 -21.31
CA VAL A 19 6.09 -5.52 -20.38
C VAL A 19 5.17 -6.50 -21.10
N VAL A 20 5.10 -7.72 -20.59
CA VAL A 20 4.40 -8.82 -21.24
C VAL A 20 3.45 -9.54 -20.30
N VAL A 21 2.36 -10.03 -20.89
CA VAL A 21 1.40 -10.93 -20.26
C VAL A 21 1.76 -12.36 -20.61
N MET A 22 1.96 -13.22 -19.63
CA MET A 22 2.28 -14.63 -19.88
C MET A 22 1.85 -15.53 -18.73
N ASP A 23 1.84 -16.83 -18.97
CA ASP A 23 1.62 -17.81 -17.91
C ASP A 23 2.75 -17.76 -16.87
N GLN A 24 2.39 -17.91 -15.60
CA GLN A 24 3.32 -17.91 -14.49
C GLN A 24 4.42 -18.99 -14.64
N ARG A 25 4.08 -20.14 -15.22
CA ARG A 25 4.99 -21.27 -15.39
C ARG A 25 5.94 -21.10 -16.58
N SER A 26 5.65 -20.17 -17.49
CA SER A 26 6.52 -19.90 -18.65
C SER A 26 7.87 -19.36 -18.22
N SER A 27 8.93 -19.68 -18.99
CA SER A 27 10.26 -19.10 -18.79
C SER A 27 10.22 -17.58 -18.98
N ARG A 28 11.19 -16.84 -18.43
CA ARG A 28 11.24 -15.37 -18.53
C ARG A 28 11.16 -14.87 -19.98
N ASP A 29 11.85 -15.53 -20.89
CA ASP A 29 11.97 -15.15 -22.29
C ASP A 29 11.06 -15.99 -23.22
N GLY A 30 10.08 -16.71 -22.63
CA GLY A 30 9.13 -17.55 -23.34
C GLY A 30 8.13 -16.76 -24.20
N LYS A 31 7.18 -17.50 -24.82
CA LYS A 31 6.12 -16.93 -25.64
C LYS A 31 5.17 -16.12 -24.76
N ALA A 32 5.04 -14.83 -25.04
CA ALA A 32 4.05 -13.97 -24.41
C ALA A 32 2.65 -14.18 -25.04
N ILE A 33 1.61 -14.00 -24.26
CA ILE A 33 0.22 -13.95 -24.70
C ILE A 33 -0.01 -12.61 -25.40
N GLU A 34 0.42 -11.52 -24.74
CA GLU A 34 0.30 -10.15 -25.23
C GLU A 34 1.49 -9.30 -24.75
N GLU A 35 1.90 -8.33 -25.57
CA GLU A 35 2.89 -7.32 -25.20
C GLU A 35 2.17 -6.00 -24.94
N LEU A 36 2.32 -5.47 -23.72
CA LEU A 36 1.68 -4.22 -23.26
C LEU A 36 2.53 -2.99 -23.52
N GLY A 37 3.84 -3.16 -23.69
CA GLY A 37 4.74 -2.04 -23.90
C GLY A 37 6.21 -2.37 -23.64
N PHE A 38 7.03 -1.32 -23.49
CA PHE A 38 8.45 -1.47 -23.25
C PHE A 38 8.92 -0.57 -22.08
N TYR A 39 10.04 -0.98 -21.51
CA TYR A 39 10.72 -0.28 -20.44
C TYR A 39 12.23 -0.30 -20.69
N ASP A 40 12.84 0.87 -20.83
CA ASP A 40 14.26 1.04 -21.00
C ASP A 40 14.84 1.85 -19.82
N PRO A 41 15.56 1.20 -18.91
CA PRO A 41 16.15 1.87 -17.76
C PRO A 41 17.36 2.73 -18.13
N ILE A 42 18.04 2.45 -19.27
CA ILE A 42 19.23 3.17 -19.71
C ILE A 42 18.84 4.49 -20.34
N SER A 43 18.00 4.46 -21.37
CA SER A 43 17.45 5.65 -22.03
C SER A 43 16.41 6.38 -21.16
N LYS A 44 15.99 5.75 -20.03
CA LYS A 44 14.95 6.26 -19.15
C LYS A 44 13.62 6.51 -19.88
N GLN A 45 13.28 5.60 -20.76
CA GLN A 45 12.04 5.63 -21.53
C GLN A 45 11.14 4.48 -21.12
N GLU A 46 9.86 4.79 -20.97
CA GLU A 46 8.85 3.80 -20.71
C GLU A 46 7.56 4.15 -21.47
N LYS A 47 6.96 3.14 -22.07
CA LYS A 47 5.67 3.28 -22.73
C LYS A 47 4.88 2.00 -22.54
N VAL A 48 3.74 2.12 -21.90
CA VAL A 48 2.86 0.99 -21.61
C VAL A 48 1.43 1.38 -21.96
N ASN A 49 0.68 0.47 -22.56
CA ASN A 49 -0.74 0.64 -22.81
C ASN A 49 -1.50 0.39 -21.49
N VAL A 50 -1.91 1.49 -20.84
CA VAL A 50 -2.60 1.44 -19.55
C VAL A 50 -3.97 0.78 -19.65
N GLU A 51 -4.71 1.00 -20.73
CA GLU A 51 -6.05 0.42 -20.94
C GLU A 51 -5.98 -1.11 -20.98
N ARG A 52 -5.00 -1.65 -21.70
CA ARG A 52 -4.79 -3.11 -21.77
C ARG A 52 -4.28 -3.67 -20.44
N ALA A 53 -3.46 -2.92 -19.72
CA ALA A 53 -3.03 -3.30 -18.37
C ALA A 53 -4.23 -3.40 -17.42
N ASP A 54 -5.13 -2.42 -17.43
CA ASP A 54 -6.33 -2.42 -16.59
C ASP A 54 -7.29 -3.56 -16.96
N TYR A 55 -7.43 -3.86 -18.24
CA TYR A 55 -8.18 -5.04 -18.70
C TYR A 55 -7.62 -6.33 -18.08
N TRP A 56 -6.32 -6.56 -18.17
CA TRP A 56 -5.70 -7.77 -17.60
C TRP A 56 -5.79 -7.81 -16.07
N LYS A 57 -5.76 -6.65 -15.42
CA LYS A 57 -5.98 -6.55 -13.98
C LYS A 57 -7.41 -6.95 -13.61
N SER A 58 -8.41 -6.55 -14.37
CA SER A 58 -9.83 -6.92 -14.15
C SER A 58 -10.09 -8.42 -14.38
N VAL A 59 -9.36 -9.05 -15.31
CA VAL A 59 -9.42 -10.50 -15.58
C VAL A 59 -8.69 -11.31 -14.48
N GLY A 60 -7.98 -10.65 -13.55
CA GLY A 60 -7.30 -11.31 -12.43
C GLY A 60 -5.83 -11.65 -12.70
N ALA A 61 -5.18 -11.02 -13.68
CA ALA A 61 -3.74 -11.17 -13.87
C ALA A 61 -2.95 -10.52 -12.73
N GLN A 62 -1.95 -11.24 -12.22
CA GLN A 62 -1.07 -10.73 -11.18
C GLN A 62 0.06 -9.89 -11.78
N PHE A 63 0.23 -8.68 -11.27
CA PHE A 63 1.32 -7.78 -11.64
C PHE A 63 2.51 -7.98 -10.72
N THR A 64 3.73 -7.94 -11.27
CA THR A 64 4.93 -7.82 -10.45
C THR A 64 5.07 -6.38 -9.93
N GLU A 65 5.68 -6.19 -8.77
CA GLU A 65 5.88 -4.87 -8.14
C GLU A 65 6.45 -3.83 -9.12
N THR A 66 7.49 -4.22 -9.86
CA THR A 66 8.12 -3.34 -10.85
C THR A 66 7.16 -2.91 -11.96
N VAL A 67 6.29 -3.81 -12.43
CA VAL A 67 5.30 -3.48 -13.47
C VAL A 67 4.21 -2.58 -12.91
N THR A 68 3.78 -2.78 -11.67
CA THR A 68 2.83 -1.90 -11.00
C THR A 68 3.40 -0.47 -10.93
N ASP A 69 4.65 -0.32 -10.48
CA ASP A 69 5.32 0.98 -10.42
C ASP A 69 5.41 1.66 -11.80
N ILE A 70 5.68 0.89 -12.87
CA ILE A 70 5.74 1.41 -14.25
C ILE A 70 4.36 1.90 -14.69
N VAL A 71 3.32 1.10 -14.53
CA VAL A 71 1.95 1.45 -14.92
C VAL A 71 1.47 2.69 -14.17
N GLU A 72 1.74 2.79 -12.87
CA GLU A 72 1.38 3.94 -12.06
C GLU A 72 2.10 5.22 -12.51
N ARG A 73 3.40 5.13 -12.84
CA ARG A 73 4.15 6.27 -13.36
C ARG A 73 3.63 6.74 -14.71
N VAL A 74 3.39 5.81 -15.63
CA VAL A 74 2.84 6.14 -16.96
C VAL A 74 1.45 6.77 -16.83
N ARG A 75 0.60 6.25 -15.92
CA ARG A 75 -0.71 6.83 -15.62
C ARG A 75 -0.62 8.24 -15.03
N ALA A 76 0.36 8.47 -14.16
CA ALA A 76 0.63 9.77 -13.57
C ALA A 76 1.36 10.75 -14.51
N GLY A 77 1.74 10.32 -15.73
CA GLY A 77 2.51 11.12 -16.68
C GLY A 77 3.92 11.48 -16.18
N LYS A 78 4.42 10.79 -15.16
CA LYS A 78 5.74 11.03 -14.59
C LYS A 78 6.82 10.33 -15.41
N SER A 79 7.90 11.05 -15.72
CA SER A 79 9.06 10.47 -16.40
C SER A 79 9.88 9.59 -15.45
N LEU A 80 10.51 8.55 -15.99
CA LEU A 80 11.48 7.74 -15.24
C LEU A 80 12.69 8.57 -14.74
N LYS A 81 12.94 9.74 -15.32
CA LYS A 81 13.95 10.72 -14.86
C LYS A 81 13.59 11.33 -13.51
N ASP A 82 12.30 11.49 -13.23
CA ASP A 82 11.77 12.13 -12.01
C ASP A 82 11.63 11.14 -10.85
N ARG A 83 12.15 9.93 -11.00
CA ARG A 83 12.11 8.93 -9.94
C ARG A 83 12.94 9.42 -8.74
N GLU A 84 12.26 9.94 -7.73
CA GLU A 84 12.86 10.18 -6.43
C GLU A 84 13.38 8.84 -5.88
N ARG A 85 14.68 8.75 -5.68
CA ARG A 85 15.26 7.62 -4.97
C ARG A 85 14.78 7.69 -3.54
N LYS A 86 13.81 6.84 -3.19
CA LYS A 86 13.50 6.64 -1.77
C LYS A 86 14.82 6.29 -1.07
N PRO A 87 15.27 7.09 -0.11
CA PRO A 87 16.52 6.81 0.58
C PRO A 87 16.44 5.39 1.12
N ALA A 88 17.44 4.57 0.81
CA ALA A 88 17.53 3.22 1.33
C ALA A 88 17.67 3.32 2.86
N MET A 89 16.57 3.18 3.57
CA MET A 89 16.58 3.16 5.02
C MET A 89 17.43 1.98 5.47
N SER A 90 18.50 2.25 6.23
CA SER A 90 19.34 1.20 6.79
C SER A 90 18.48 0.26 7.65
N LYS A 91 18.90 -1.02 7.77
CA LYS A 91 18.18 -1.99 8.63
C LYS A 91 17.95 -1.45 10.04
N LYS A 92 18.92 -0.68 10.57
CA LYS A 92 18.84 -0.04 11.89
C LYS A 92 17.77 1.07 11.93
N ALA A 93 17.62 1.86 10.86
CA ALA A 93 16.58 2.90 10.77
C ALA A 93 15.17 2.30 10.62
N LYS A 94 15.03 1.19 9.86
CA LYS A 94 13.75 0.45 9.77
C LYS A 94 13.35 -0.15 11.11
N ALA A 95 14.30 -0.74 11.85
CA ALA A 95 14.04 -1.30 13.17
C ALA A 95 13.63 -0.21 14.17
N LYS A 96 14.29 0.96 14.14
CA LYS A 96 13.94 2.10 14.98
C LYS A 96 12.55 2.66 14.66
N ALA A 97 12.24 2.83 13.37
CA ALA A 97 10.93 3.30 12.93
C ALA A 97 9.81 2.31 13.27
N ALA A 98 10.06 1.00 13.18
CA ALA A 98 9.12 -0.03 13.59
C ALA A 98 8.88 -0.01 15.10
N ALA A 99 9.92 0.10 15.89
CA ALA A 99 9.81 0.20 17.36
C ALA A 99 9.08 1.48 17.81
N GLU A 100 9.31 2.59 17.12
CA GLU A 100 8.63 3.86 17.41
C GLU A 100 7.15 3.84 17.00
N ALA A 101 6.83 3.17 15.88
CA ALA A 101 5.44 2.95 15.45
C ALA A 101 4.69 2.03 16.44
N GLU A 102 5.33 0.98 16.92
CA GLU A 102 4.76 0.07 17.92
C GLU A 102 4.55 0.75 19.28
N ALA A 103 5.51 1.59 19.71
CA ALA A 103 5.36 2.38 20.92
C ALA A 103 4.22 3.39 20.82
N LYS A 104 4.06 4.06 19.66
CA LYS A 104 2.93 4.96 19.41
C LYS A 104 1.58 4.22 19.36
N ALA A 105 1.55 3.02 18.79
CA ALA A 105 0.33 2.21 18.75
C ALA A 105 -0.09 1.79 20.17
N LYS A 106 0.85 1.34 20.99
CA LYS A 106 0.57 0.99 22.40
C LYS A 106 0.11 2.19 23.23
N ALA A 107 0.75 3.35 23.06
CA ALA A 107 0.36 4.57 23.73
C ALA A 107 -1.05 5.06 23.31
N ALA A 108 -1.40 4.90 22.04
CA ALA A 108 -2.72 5.25 21.53
C ALA A 108 -3.81 4.29 22.02
N GLU A 109 -3.48 3.01 22.20
CA GLU A 109 -4.41 2.01 22.75
C GLU A 109 -4.63 2.23 24.26
N GLU A 110 -3.58 2.54 24.99
CA GLU A 110 -3.64 2.85 26.42
C GLU A 110 -4.42 4.16 26.69
N ALA A 111 -4.24 5.18 25.83
CA ALA A 111 -5.01 6.41 25.91
C ALA A 111 -6.49 6.19 25.58
N LYS A 112 -6.82 5.29 24.64
CA LYS A 112 -8.23 4.91 24.36
C LYS A 112 -8.87 4.14 25.51
N ALA A 113 -8.14 3.21 26.12
CA ALA A 113 -8.62 2.45 27.27
C ALA A 113 -8.85 3.35 28.48
N ALA A 114 -7.99 4.31 28.72
CA ALA A 114 -8.14 5.30 29.79
C ALA A 114 -9.36 6.21 29.55
N ALA A 115 -9.57 6.69 28.32
CA ALA A 115 -10.71 7.52 27.98
C ALA A 115 -12.06 6.74 28.07
N GLU A 116 -12.06 5.46 27.75
CA GLU A 116 -13.26 4.61 27.87
C GLU A 116 -13.57 4.29 29.33
N ALA A 117 -12.56 4.13 30.17
CA ALA A 117 -12.74 3.96 31.62
C ALA A 117 -13.29 5.23 32.28
N GLU A 118 -12.81 6.40 31.89
CA GLU A 118 -13.26 7.69 32.39
C GLU A 118 -14.70 8.00 31.94
N ALA A 119 -15.07 7.65 30.70
CA ALA A 119 -16.42 7.78 30.20
C ALA A 119 -17.41 6.88 30.97
N LYS A 120 -17.04 5.65 31.29
CA LYS A 120 -17.86 4.74 32.09
C LYS A 120 -18.03 5.22 33.52
N ALA A 121 -16.97 5.75 34.14
CA ALA A 121 -17.03 6.32 35.48
C ALA A 121 -17.93 7.56 35.54
N ALA A 122 -17.91 8.40 34.53
CA ALA A 122 -18.77 9.57 34.43
C ALA A 122 -20.26 9.21 34.21
N GLU A 123 -20.53 8.13 33.49
CA GLU A 123 -21.90 7.63 33.27
C GLU A 123 -22.46 7.00 34.54
N GLU A 124 -21.65 6.26 35.31
CA GLU A 124 -22.04 5.64 36.57
C GLU A 124 -22.29 6.69 37.66
N ALA A 125 -21.45 7.76 37.71
CA ALA A 125 -21.66 8.89 38.61
C ALA A 125 -22.96 9.64 38.30
N LYS A 126 -23.29 9.80 37.03
CA LYS A 126 -24.53 10.45 36.58
C LYS A 126 -25.81 9.61 36.87
N ALA A 127 -25.66 8.28 36.80
CA ALA A 127 -26.75 7.36 37.18
C ALA A 127 -26.99 7.33 38.70
N ALA A 128 -25.94 7.48 39.51
CA ALA A 128 -26.04 7.57 40.95
C ALA A 128 -26.72 8.87 41.43
N GLU A 129 -26.46 9.99 40.76
CA GLU A 129 -27.11 11.29 41.08
C GLU A 129 -28.60 11.34 40.68
N ALA A 130 -29.00 10.58 39.63
CA ALA A 130 -30.40 10.47 39.22
C ALA A 130 -31.24 9.57 40.13
N ALA A 131 -30.62 8.78 41.02
CA ALA A 131 -31.28 7.85 41.94
C ALA A 131 -31.50 8.39 43.34
N ALA A 132 -31.25 9.65 43.64
CA ALA A 132 -31.54 10.25 44.90
C ALA A 132 -33.04 10.54 45.04
N PRO A 133 -33.77 9.90 45.98
CA PRO A 133 -35.21 10.09 46.14
C PRO A 133 -35.50 11.43 46.80
N ALA A 134 -36.40 12.16 46.21
CA ALA A 134 -37.09 13.25 46.87
C ALA A 134 -37.95 12.68 48.03
N ALA A 135 -37.49 12.84 49.26
CA ALA A 135 -38.27 12.70 50.45
C ALA A 135 -38.09 13.99 51.30
N GLU A 136 -39.12 14.67 51.44
CA GLU A 136 -39.92 14.93 52.63
C GLU A 136 -40.34 16.40 52.69
N ALA A 137 -41.57 16.66 52.47
CA ALA A 137 -42.24 17.87 52.94
C ALA A 137 -42.86 17.59 54.28
N PRO A 138 -42.62 18.35 55.34
CA PRO A 138 -43.46 18.31 56.53
C PRO A 138 -44.60 19.32 56.42
N GLN A 139 -45.76 18.84 56.81
CA GLN A 139 -46.94 19.60 57.12
C GLN A 139 -46.76 20.43 58.40
N ALA A 140 -47.30 21.63 58.37
CA ALA A 140 -47.99 22.25 59.42
C ALA A 140 -48.81 23.48 58.91
#